data_2f283a3979928621c6369685bf06afb1
#
_entry.id   2f283a3979928621c6369685bf06afb1
#
_cell.length_a   1.000
_cell.length_b   1.000
_cell.length_c   1.000
_cell.angle_alpha   90.00
_cell.angle_beta   90.00
_cell.angle_gamma   90.00
#
_symmetry.space_group_name_H-M   'P 1'
#
loop_
_entity.id
_entity.type
_entity.pdbx_description
1 polymer ?
#
loop_
_entity_poly.entity_id
_entity_poly.type
_entity_poly.pdbx_seq_one_letter_code
_entity_poly.pdbx_strand_id
1 'polypeptide(L)'
;MTDFDEQWKKVMEEEYLGEQKDKFDFRQKRVEEFKKLTGIKDNGLDGKICLDAGCGPGRWTYAMQQLGAKKVDSFDVSSEAIKRCREINPDANEGSIFDLKPNPVYDFVLSWGVLHHNKNTREAFSKVASQVKKDGMLHIMVYDKKYDHEYDGYRGDTSIEKHKEWEKLSFEEKIKICKNKVKTVGGDIHGWFDAFNPEVNSSFTPNEVKEWFKEEGFDKIKLIVKSHFNSIPTSQVNMNGIKC
;
A
#
# COMPACT_ATOMS: atom_id res chain seq x y z
N MET A 1 1.29 11.42 -16.73
CA MET A 1 2.28 10.68 -15.92
C MET A 1 1.92 10.95 -14.49
N THR A 2 1.68 9.94 -13.66
CA THR A 2 1.36 10.10 -12.25
C THR A 2 2.65 10.25 -11.45
N ASP A 3 2.58 10.78 -10.21
CA ASP A 3 3.74 10.86 -9.29
C ASP A 3 4.38 9.48 -9.05
N PHE A 4 3.58 8.43 -9.20
CA PHE A 4 4.01 7.03 -9.02
C PHE A 4 4.73 6.45 -10.25
N ASP A 5 4.53 6.97 -11.48
CA ASP A 5 5.20 6.45 -12.68
C ASP A 5 6.73 6.62 -12.61
N GLU A 6 7.21 7.75 -12.08
CA GLU A 6 8.64 7.98 -11.88
C GLU A 6 9.24 6.97 -10.89
N GLN A 7 8.53 6.70 -9.80
CA GLN A 7 8.91 5.72 -8.79
C GLN A 7 9.01 4.31 -9.38
N TRP A 8 7.97 3.85 -10.05
CA TRP A 8 7.94 2.50 -10.59
C TRP A 8 8.84 2.30 -11.80
N LYS A 9 9.12 3.36 -12.53
CA LYS A 9 10.04 3.32 -13.68
C LYS A 9 11.50 3.43 -13.24
N LYS A 10 11.87 4.52 -12.60
CA LYS A 10 13.26 4.87 -12.31
C LYS A 10 13.78 4.25 -11.01
N VAL A 11 13.03 4.36 -9.89
CA VAL A 11 13.51 3.87 -8.58
C VAL A 11 13.64 2.36 -8.57
N MET A 12 12.89 1.63 -9.40
CA MET A 12 12.95 0.18 -9.52
C MET A 12 14.08 -0.32 -10.47
N GLU A 13 14.84 0.56 -11.07
CA GLU A 13 16.02 0.18 -11.86
C GLU A 13 17.14 -0.31 -10.95
N GLU A 14 17.98 -1.24 -11.44
CA GLU A 14 19.10 -1.82 -10.67
C GLU A 14 20.07 -0.78 -10.15
N GLU A 15 20.29 0.30 -10.90
CA GLU A 15 21.19 1.39 -10.53
C GLU A 15 20.84 2.02 -9.18
N TYR A 16 19.53 2.12 -8.86
CA TYR A 16 19.06 2.76 -7.64
C TYR A 16 18.73 1.78 -6.52
N LEU A 17 18.29 0.58 -6.86
CA LEU A 17 17.99 -0.46 -5.87
C LEU A 17 19.24 -1.24 -5.45
N GLY A 18 20.17 -1.51 -6.38
CA GLY A 18 21.39 -2.25 -6.09
C GLY A 18 21.13 -3.50 -5.26
N GLU A 19 21.85 -3.64 -4.14
CA GLU A 19 21.69 -4.74 -3.18
C GLU A 19 20.31 -4.82 -2.52
N GLN A 20 19.47 -3.77 -2.65
CA GLN A 20 18.12 -3.74 -2.10
C GLN A 20 17.08 -4.36 -3.04
N LYS A 21 17.44 -4.73 -4.27
CA LYS A 21 16.55 -5.31 -5.27
C LYS A 21 15.80 -6.52 -4.74
N ASP A 22 16.44 -7.36 -3.95
CA ASP A 22 15.83 -8.55 -3.34
C ASP A 22 14.67 -8.22 -2.39
N LYS A 23 14.61 -7.00 -1.86
CA LYS A 23 13.51 -6.55 -1.01
C LYS A 23 12.19 -6.37 -1.79
N PHE A 24 12.31 -6.21 -3.10
CA PHE A 24 11.19 -6.11 -4.04
C PHE A 24 10.94 -7.40 -4.81
N ASP A 25 11.67 -8.47 -4.49
CA ASP A 25 11.34 -9.79 -5.04
C ASP A 25 9.94 -10.23 -4.57
N PHE A 26 9.08 -10.50 -5.52
CA PHE A 26 7.67 -10.87 -5.32
C PHE A 26 7.48 -12.30 -4.82
N ARG A 27 8.54 -13.05 -4.60
CA ARG A 27 8.49 -14.49 -4.41
C ARG A 27 8.24 -14.89 -2.95
N GLN A 28 8.70 -16.03 -2.54
CA GLN A 28 8.31 -16.70 -1.29
C GLN A 28 8.43 -15.83 -0.03
N LYS A 29 9.42 -14.93 0.05
CA LYS A 29 9.57 -13.97 1.15
C LYS A 29 8.34 -13.05 1.30
N ARG A 30 7.70 -12.68 0.18
CA ARG A 30 6.53 -11.78 0.19
C ARG A 30 5.28 -12.46 0.68
N VAL A 31 5.12 -13.76 0.43
CA VAL A 31 4.00 -14.53 0.99
C VAL A 31 4.05 -14.53 2.51
N GLU A 32 5.21 -14.81 3.10
CA GLU A 32 5.40 -14.78 4.54
C GLU A 32 5.22 -13.38 5.14
N GLU A 33 5.67 -12.36 4.44
CA GLU A 33 5.44 -10.98 4.83
C GLU A 33 3.95 -10.64 4.81
N PHE A 34 3.25 -10.97 3.75
CA PHE A 34 1.81 -10.76 3.61
C PHE A 34 1.01 -11.40 4.75
N LYS A 35 1.31 -12.67 5.08
CA LYS A 35 0.68 -13.38 6.20
C LYS A 35 0.84 -12.64 7.52
N LYS A 36 2.05 -12.14 7.80
CA LYS A 36 2.34 -11.38 9.02
C LYS A 36 1.61 -10.05 9.07
N LEU A 37 1.53 -9.36 7.92
CA LEU A 37 0.94 -8.03 7.82
C LEU A 37 -0.59 -8.05 7.87
N THR A 38 -1.21 -9.08 7.30
CA THR A 38 -2.66 -9.20 7.19
C THR A 38 -3.28 -10.11 8.24
N GLY A 39 -2.48 -10.97 8.87
CA GLY A 39 -2.97 -12.02 9.77
C GLY A 39 -3.60 -13.22 9.03
N ILE A 40 -3.53 -13.26 7.70
CA ILE A 40 -4.01 -14.39 6.89
C ILE A 40 -3.06 -15.56 7.06
N LYS A 41 -3.62 -16.75 7.27
CA LYS A 41 -2.86 -18.01 7.42
C LYS A 41 -2.62 -18.69 6.07
N ASP A 42 -1.82 -19.75 6.07
CA ASP A 42 -1.65 -20.62 4.93
C ASP A 42 -3.00 -21.10 4.40
N ASN A 43 -3.18 -21.09 3.09
CA ASN A 43 -4.44 -21.40 2.41
C ASN A 43 -5.64 -20.55 2.86
N GLY A 44 -5.41 -19.43 3.55
CA GLY A 44 -6.48 -18.59 4.07
C GLY A 44 -7.31 -17.90 2.98
N LEU A 45 -6.83 -17.89 1.75
CA LEU A 45 -7.53 -17.37 0.58
C LEU A 45 -8.00 -18.46 -0.39
N ASP A 46 -7.93 -19.74 0.02
CA ASP A 46 -8.30 -20.86 -0.85
C ASP A 46 -9.72 -20.71 -1.40
N GLY A 47 -9.81 -20.78 -2.74
CA GLY A 47 -11.07 -20.63 -3.47
C GLY A 47 -11.71 -19.23 -3.47
N LYS A 48 -11.09 -18.23 -2.85
CA LYS A 48 -11.64 -16.88 -2.69
C LYS A 48 -11.43 -15.99 -3.91
N ILE A 49 -12.35 -15.06 -4.13
CA ILE A 49 -12.23 -13.96 -5.09
C ILE A 49 -11.72 -12.74 -4.33
N CYS A 50 -10.58 -12.22 -4.76
CA CYS A 50 -9.85 -11.15 -4.08
C CYS A 50 -9.73 -9.90 -4.96
N LEU A 51 -9.56 -8.74 -4.34
CA LEU A 51 -9.24 -7.48 -4.99
C LEU A 51 -7.97 -6.90 -4.37
N ASP A 52 -7.02 -6.50 -5.22
CA ASP A 52 -5.83 -5.72 -4.88
C ASP A 52 -6.00 -4.29 -5.40
N ALA A 53 -6.48 -3.38 -4.56
CA ALA A 53 -6.81 -2.01 -4.92
C ALA A 53 -5.60 -1.08 -4.69
N GLY A 54 -4.92 -0.71 -5.78
CA GLY A 54 -3.62 -0.06 -5.78
C GLY A 54 -2.51 -1.11 -5.68
N CYS A 55 -2.49 -2.04 -6.65
CA CYS A 55 -1.65 -3.24 -6.60
C CYS A 55 -0.16 -2.95 -6.81
N GLY A 56 0.20 -1.75 -7.26
CA GLY A 56 1.55 -1.45 -7.67
C GLY A 56 2.06 -2.48 -8.68
N PRO A 57 3.32 -2.93 -8.58
CA PRO A 57 3.88 -3.94 -9.48
C PRO A 57 3.42 -5.38 -9.16
N GLY A 58 2.39 -5.58 -8.32
CA GLY A 58 1.73 -6.87 -8.11
C GLY A 58 2.28 -7.75 -6.99
N ARG A 59 3.10 -7.21 -6.07
CA ARG A 59 3.69 -8.03 -4.99
C ARG A 59 2.66 -8.71 -4.09
N TRP A 60 1.58 -8.03 -3.76
CA TRP A 60 0.52 -8.60 -2.92
C TRP A 60 -0.48 -9.41 -3.73
N THR A 61 -0.71 -9.04 -4.99
CA THR A 61 -1.41 -9.87 -5.97
C THR A 61 -0.79 -11.27 -6.04
N TYR A 62 0.55 -11.35 -6.19
CA TYR A 62 1.27 -12.63 -6.17
C TYR A 62 1.07 -13.37 -4.85
N ALA A 63 1.21 -12.70 -3.71
CA ALA A 63 1.04 -13.34 -2.42
C ALA A 63 -0.37 -13.93 -2.24
N MET A 64 -1.41 -13.23 -2.67
CA MET A 64 -2.78 -13.73 -2.64
C MET A 64 -2.98 -14.96 -3.53
N GLN A 65 -2.39 -14.98 -4.73
CA GLN A 65 -2.41 -16.15 -5.62
C GLN A 65 -1.74 -17.37 -4.96
N GLN A 66 -0.57 -17.19 -4.33
CA GLN A 66 0.14 -18.26 -3.63
C GLN A 66 -0.60 -18.77 -2.40
N LEU A 67 -1.48 -17.95 -1.79
CA LEU A 67 -2.33 -18.35 -0.66
C LEU A 67 -3.66 -18.98 -1.08
N GLY A 68 -3.80 -19.35 -2.36
CA GLY A 68 -4.92 -20.14 -2.88
C GLY A 68 -6.07 -19.32 -3.45
N ALA A 69 -5.92 -18.00 -3.63
CA ALA A 69 -6.99 -17.19 -4.24
C ALA A 69 -7.39 -17.75 -5.61
N LYS A 70 -8.69 -18.00 -5.80
CA LYS A 70 -9.25 -18.47 -7.06
C LYS A 70 -9.09 -17.42 -8.17
N LYS A 71 -9.22 -16.16 -7.80
CA LYS A 71 -9.08 -15.01 -8.68
C LYS A 71 -8.58 -13.83 -7.86
N VAL A 72 -7.68 -13.04 -8.44
CA VAL A 72 -7.27 -11.74 -7.91
C VAL A 72 -7.49 -10.69 -8.99
N ASP A 73 -8.46 -9.81 -8.82
CA ASP A 73 -8.57 -8.61 -9.61
C ASP A 73 -7.59 -7.58 -9.07
N SER A 74 -6.86 -6.90 -9.95
CA SER A 74 -5.79 -5.98 -9.55
C SER A 74 -5.85 -4.73 -10.41
N PHE A 75 -5.74 -3.56 -9.78
CA PHE A 75 -5.64 -2.31 -10.52
C PHE A 75 -4.74 -1.29 -9.81
N ASP A 76 -4.17 -0.38 -10.58
CA ASP A 76 -3.37 0.75 -10.11
C ASP A 76 -3.53 1.94 -11.07
N VAL A 77 -3.28 3.15 -10.58
CA VAL A 77 -3.31 4.36 -11.42
C VAL A 77 -2.05 4.51 -12.27
N SER A 78 -0.97 3.84 -11.90
CA SER A 78 0.31 3.89 -12.61
C SER A 78 0.36 2.85 -13.72
N SER A 79 0.48 3.32 -14.94
CA SER A 79 0.68 2.45 -16.11
C SER A 79 1.97 1.65 -16.04
N GLU A 80 3.04 2.22 -15.46
CA GLU A 80 4.32 1.53 -15.27
C GLU A 80 4.22 0.40 -14.22
N ALA A 81 3.45 0.64 -13.14
CA ALA A 81 3.14 -0.40 -12.16
C ALA A 81 2.35 -1.55 -12.80
N ILE A 82 1.30 -1.24 -13.53
CA ILE A 82 0.45 -2.23 -14.21
C ILE A 82 1.22 -3.05 -15.24
N LYS A 83 2.12 -2.42 -16.00
CA LYS A 83 2.98 -3.14 -16.93
C LYS A 83 3.78 -4.27 -16.24
N ARG A 84 4.31 -4.00 -15.04
CA ARG A 84 5.02 -5.00 -14.23
C ARG A 84 4.05 -6.01 -13.59
N CYS A 85 2.91 -5.55 -13.07
CA CYS A 85 1.90 -6.41 -12.47
C CYS A 85 1.38 -7.47 -13.44
N ARG A 86 1.27 -7.14 -14.74
CA ARG A 86 0.83 -8.07 -15.79
C ARG A 86 1.76 -9.26 -16.03
N GLU A 87 2.99 -9.21 -15.56
CA GLU A 87 3.89 -10.37 -15.54
C GLU A 87 3.42 -11.45 -14.54
N ILE A 88 2.62 -11.05 -13.54
CA ILE A 88 2.08 -11.89 -12.47
C ILE A 88 0.59 -12.15 -12.68
N ASN A 89 -0.15 -11.11 -13.03
CA ASN A 89 -1.59 -11.12 -13.28
C ASN A 89 -1.89 -10.42 -14.62
N PRO A 90 -1.97 -11.18 -15.74
CA PRO A 90 -2.19 -10.60 -17.08
C PRO A 90 -3.45 -9.71 -17.19
N ASP A 91 -4.44 -9.96 -16.32
CA ASP A 91 -5.71 -9.22 -16.30
C ASP A 91 -5.67 -7.95 -15.44
N ALA A 92 -4.50 -7.57 -14.92
CA ALA A 92 -4.35 -6.33 -14.15
C ALA A 92 -4.65 -5.10 -15.01
N ASN A 93 -5.40 -4.15 -14.46
CA ASN A 93 -5.93 -3.00 -15.18
C ASN A 93 -5.43 -1.68 -14.62
N GLU A 94 -5.22 -0.70 -15.49
CA GLU A 94 -5.06 0.69 -15.08
C GLU A 94 -6.41 1.26 -14.66
N GLY A 95 -6.46 1.93 -13.51
CA GLY A 95 -7.70 2.51 -12.98
C GLY A 95 -7.53 3.20 -11.64
N SER A 96 -8.50 4.03 -11.29
CA SER A 96 -8.54 4.77 -10.03
C SER A 96 -9.50 4.13 -9.03
N ILE A 97 -9.16 4.21 -7.74
CA ILE A 97 -10.09 3.86 -6.65
C ILE A 97 -11.40 4.64 -6.76
N PHE A 98 -11.34 5.90 -7.24
CA PHE A 98 -12.52 6.74 -7.37
C PHE A 98 -13.48 6.30 -8.50
N ASP A 99 -13.01 5.49 -9.44
CA ASP A 99 -13.84 4.91 -10.51
C ASP A 99 -14.65 3.70 -10.04
N LEU A 100 -14.32 3.15 -8.87
CA LEU A 100 -15.04 2.01 -8.30
C LEU A 100 -16.52 2.36 -8.04
N LYS A 101 -17.39 1.53 -8.59
CA LYS A 101 -18.83 1.51 -8.25
C LYS A 101 -19.06 0.40 -7.22
N PRO A 102 -20.03 0.57 -6.30
CA PRO A 102 -20.35 -0.49 -5.35
C PRO A 102 -20.59 -1.83 -6.04
N ASN A 103 -19.77 -2.81 -5.69
CA ASN A 103 -19.84 -4.17 -6.24
C ASN A 103 -19.36 -5.17 -5.18
N PRO A 104 -20.21 -5.56 -4.22
CA PRO A 104 -19.82 -6.39 -3.07
C PRO A 104 -19.68 -7.87 -3.44
N VAL A 105 -18.66 -8.21 -4.23
CA VAL A 105 -18.40 -9.57 -4.71
C VAL A 105 -17.14 -10.22 -4.15
N TYR A 106 -16.24 -9.42 -3.54
CA TYR A 106 -14.95 -9.92 -3.10
C TYR A 106 -14.99 -10.50 -1.69
N ASP A 107 -14.40 -11.68 -1.54
CA ASP A 107 -14.16 -12.34 -0.25
C ASP A 107 -13.10 -11.63 0.58
N PHE A 108 -12.09 -11.09 -0.11
CA PHE A 108 -10.99 -10.34 0.48
C PHE A 108 -10.63 -9.15 -0.39
N VAL A 109 -10.54 -7.99 0.23
CA VAL A 109 -10.08 -6.76 -0.42
C VAL A 109 -8.87 -6.23 0.31
N LEU A 110 -7.82 -5.93 -0.43
CA LEU A 110 -6.61 -5.29 0.05
C LEU A 110 -6.48 -3.87 -0.53
N SER A 111 -6.09 -2.91 0.29
CA SER A 111 -5.54 -1.64 -0.17
C SER A 111 -4.36 -1.26 0.72
N TRP A 112 -3.16 -1.49 0.21
CA TRP A 112 -1.92 -1.39 0.96
C TRP A 112 -1.05 -0.23 0.48
N GLY A 113 -0.88 0.80 1.31
CA GLY A 113 0.01 1.91 0.98
C GLY A 113 -0.56 2.85 -0.09
N VAL A 114 -1.90 3.00 -0.16
CA VAL A 114 -2.56 3.69 -1.27
C VAL A 114 -3.49 4.80 -0.80
N LEU A 115 -4.36 4.51 0.15
CA LEU A 115 -5.48 5.41 0.51
C LEU A 115 -5.01 6.77 0.98
N HIS A 116 -3.93 6.81 1.75
CA HIS A 116 -3.36 8.02 2.34
C HIS A 116 -2.67 8.96 1.34
N HIS A 117 -2.47 8.51 0.11
CA HIS A 117 -1.98 9.33 -1.00
C HIS A 117 -3.10 10.05 -1.77
N ASN A 118 -4.32 10.04 -1.26
CA ASN A 118 -5.47 10.69 -1.88
C ASN A 118 -5.96 11.87 -1.05
N LYS A 119 -6.28 12.99 -1.71
CA LYS A 119 -6.83 14.20 -1.05
C LYS A 119 -8.09 13.90 -0.25
N ASN A 120 -8.88 12.94 -0.68
CA ASN A 120 -10.08 12.46 0.03
C ASN A 120 -9.92 10.99 0.44
N THR A 121 -9.03 10.74 1.41
CA THR A 121 -8.74 9.39 1.92
C THR A 121 -9.99 8.67 2.42
N ARG A 122 -10.92 9.38 3.10
CA ARG A 122 -12.15 8.78 3.63
C ARG A 122 -13.08 8.28 2.52
N GLU A 123 -13.19 9.03 1.42
CA GLU A 123 -13.97 8.60 0.25
C GLU A 123 -13.29 7.40 -0.43
N ALA A 124 -11.96 7.45 -0.61
CA ALA A 124 -11.21 6.33 -1.17
C ALA A 124 -11.41 5.05 -0.34
N PHE A 125 -11.44 5.16 1.00
CA PHE A 125 -11.78 4.05 1.89
C PHE A 125 -13.19 3.52 1.62
N SER A 126 -14.21 4.38 1.54
CA SER A 126 -15.60 3.97 1.25
C SER A 126 -15.73 3.24 -0.07
N LYS A 127 -15.02 3.70 -1.10
CA LYS A 127 -14.99 3.05 -2.42
C LYS A 127 -14.46 1.62 -2.35
N VAL A 128 -13.35 1.42 -1.64
CA VAL A 128 -12.76 0.09 -1.44
C VAL A 128 -13.64 -0.79 -0.55
N ALA A 129 -14.19 -0.24 0.53
CA ALA A 129 -15.08 -0.93 1.45
C ALA A 129 -16.37 -1.44 0.77
N SER A 130 -16.86 -0.70 -0.23
CA SER A 130 -18.06 -1.08 -1.00
C SER A 130 -17.87 -2.30 -1.92
N GLN A 131 -16.64 -2.78 -2.09
CA GLN A 131 -16.30 -3.95 -2.89
C GLN A 131 -16.41 -5.25 -2.09
N VAL A 132 -16.39 -5.14 -0.76
CA VAL A 132 -16.37 -6.31 0.13
C VAL A 132 -17.78 -6.89 0.27
N LYS A 133 -17.94 -8.17 -0.01
CA LYS A 133 -19.21 -8.87 0.21
C LYS A 133 -19.48 -9.09 1.70
N LYS A 134 -20.71 -9.44 2.02
CA LYS A 134 -21.07 -9.90 3.37
C LYS A 134 -20.17 -11.04 3.83
N ASP A 135 -19.71 -11.01 5.07
CA ASP A 135 -18.75 -11.91 5.69
C ASP A 135 -17.34 -11.89 5.03
N GLY A 136 -17.11 -11.01 4.06
CA GLY A 136 -15.80 -10.76 3.46
C GLY A 136 -14.92 -9.89 4.36
N MET A 137 -13.62 -9.92 4.09
CA MET A 137 -12.61 -9.16 4.85
C MET A 137 -12.06 -8.00 4.02
N LEU A 138 -11.97 -6.83 4.64
CA LEU A 138 -11.14 -5.72 4.17
C LEU A 138 -9.86 -5.64 4.99
N HIS A 139 -8.72 -5.49 4.33
CA HIS A 139 -7.47 -5.09 4.95
C HIS A 139 -6.91 -3.84 4.31
N ILE A 140 -6.55 -2.85 5.12
CA ILE A 140 -5.87 -1.64 4.65
C ILE A 140 -4.58 -1.37 5.41
N MET A 141 -3.67 -0.66 4.75
CA MET A 141 -2.54 0.00 5.40
C MET A 141 -2.54 1.48 5.03
N VAL A 142 -2.47 2.32 6.05
CA VAL A 142 -2.25 3.77 5.93
C VAL A 142 -1.15 4.23 6.88
N TYR A 143 -0.65 5.44 6.73
CA TYR A 143 0.37 5.99 7.62
C TYR A 143 -0.19 6.30 9.01
N ASP A 144 0.62 5.99 10.04
CA ASP A 144 0.29 6.28 11.44
C ASP A 144 0.79 7.67 11.84
N LYS A 145 -0.14 8.54 12.21
CA LYS A 145 0.10 9.93 12.64
C LYS A 145 1.11 10.06 13.78
N LYS A 146 1.22 9.05 14.61
CA LYS A 146 2.19 9.00 15.72
C LYS A 146 3.64 9.20 15.25
N TYR A 147 3.95 8.83 14.01
CA TYR A 147 5.31 8.82 13.48
C TYR A 147 5.59 9.94 12.47
N ASP A 148 4.68 10.89 12.28
CA ASP A 148 4.85 11.98 11.30
C ASP A 148 6.15 12.79 11.54
N HIS A 149 6.54 12.96 12.80
CA HIS A 149 7.76 13.65 13.20
C HIS A 149 9.07 13.00 12.65
N GLU A 150 9.03 11.73 12.23
CA GLU A 150 10.18 11.01 11.65
C GLU A 150 10.37 11.31 10.15
N TYR A 151 9.41 11.99 9.52
CA TYR A 151 9.34 12.17 8.06
C TYR A 151 9.60 13.62 7.60
N ASP A 152 10.25 14.43 8.43
CA ASP A 152 10.70 15.79 8.08
C ASP A 152 9.59 16.70 7.50
N GLY A 153 8.33 16.48 7.90
CA GLY A 153 7.16 17.20 7.40
C GLY A 153 6.58 16.66 6.08
N TYR A 154 7.13 15.61 5.51
CA TYR A 154 6.59 14.98 4.30
C TYR A 154 5.34 14.12 4.55
N ARG A 155 4.90 13.97 5.78
CA ARG A 155 3.65 13.32 6.18
C ARG A 155 2.77 14.23 7.00
N GLY A 156 1.46 13.97 6.99
CA GLY A 156 0.47 14.73 7.72
C GLY A 156 0.19 16.11 7.12
N ASP A 157 -0.13 17.06 7.98
CA ASP A 157 -0.66 18.36 7.59
C ASP A 157 0.30 19.25 6.77
N THR A 158 1.60 18.99 6.85
CA THR A 158 2.64 19.75 6.14
C THR A 158 3.10 19.10 4.82
N SER A 159 2.54 17.94 4.47
CA SER A 159 3.01 17.15 3.33
C SER A 159 2.94 17.91 2.00
N ILE A 160 1.89 18.69 1.77
CA ILE A 160 1.70 19.44 0.51
C ILE A 160 2.77 20.53 0.34
N GLU A 161 3.10 21.27 1.41
CA GLU A 161 4.15 22.30 1.37
C GLU A 161 5.53 21.65 1.14
N LYS A 162 5.78 20.53 1.79
CA LYS A 162 7.03 19.78 1.63
C LYS A 162 7.16 19.19 0.24
N HIS A 163 6.08 18.72 -0.34
CA HIS A 163 6.08 18.23 -1.72
C HIS A 163 6.50 19.33 -2.71
N LYS A 164 6.06 20.58 -2.53
CA LYS A 164 6.51 21.72 -3.36
C LYS A 164 8.02 21.98 -3.28
N GLU A 165 8.65 21.68 -2.17
CA GLU A 165 10.11 21.73 -2.04
C GLU A 165 10.75 20.55 -2.77
N TRP A 166 10.17 19.34 -2.62
CA TRP A 166 10.62 18.11 -3.25
C TRP A 166 10.56 18.14 -4.79
N GLU A 167 9.51 18.72 -5.35
CA GLU A 167 9.36 18.86 -6.82
C GLU A 167 10.47 19.71 -7.48
N LYS A 168 11.11 20.60 -6.73
CA LYS A 168 12.22 21.43 -7.23
C LYS A 168 13.54 20.67 -7.34
N LEU A 169 13.63 19.48 -6.74
CA LEU A 169 14.83 18.67 -6.72
C LEU A 169 14.94 17.86 -8.01
N SER A 170 16.17 17.70 -8.49
CA SER A 170 16.49 16.71 -9.52
C SER A 170 16.27 15.29 -9.01
N PHE A 171 16.11 14.33 -9.91
CA PHE A 171 15.95 12.93 -9.51
C PHE A 171 17.14 12.41 -8.70
N GLU A 172 18.36 12.79 -9.07
CA GLU A 172 19.60 12.45 -8.36
C GLU A 172 19.61 13.00 -6.92
N GLU A 173 19.15 14.23 -6.72
CA GLU A 173 19.02 14.83 -5.38
C GLU A 173 17.98 14.09 -4.53
N LYS A 174 16.82 13.75 -5.11
CA LYS A 174 15.79 12.93 -4.47
C LYS A 174 16.36 11.59 -4.02
N ILE A 175 17.05 10.87 -4.90
CA ILE A 175 17.69 9.59 -4.58
C ILE A 175 18.77 9.74 -3.51
N LYS A 176 19.58 10.82 -3.55
CA LYS A 176 20.59 11.08 -2.52
C LYS A 176 19.98 11.26 -1.13
N ILE A 177 18.84 11.95 -1.04
CA ILE A 177 18.09 12.11 0.22
C ILE A 177 17.58 10.74 0.69
N CYS A 178 16.96 9.94 -0.18
CA CYS A 178 16.49 8.61 0.17
C CYS A 178 17.64 7.69 0.65
N LYS A 179 18.79 7.69 -0.05
CA LYS A 179 19.99 6.94 0.36
C LYS A 179 20.49 7.36 1.73
N ASN A 180 20.47 8.67 2.03
CA ASN A 180 20.85 9.16 3.35
C ASN A 180 19.90 8.67 4.44
N LYS A 181 18.58 8.69 4.20
CA LYS A 181 17.58 8.14 5.13
C LYS A 181 17.77 6.65 5.35
N VAL A 182 18.00 5.86 4.31
CA VAL A 182 18.34 4.44 4.44
C VAL A 182 19.54 4.24 5.37
N LYS A 183 20.58 5.06 5.22
CA LYS A 183 21.81 4.96 6.03
C LYS A 183 21.59 5.36 7.49
N THR A 184 20.79 6.38 7.75
CA THR A 184 20.65 6.98 9.09
C THR A 184 19.49 6.40 9.90
N VAL A 185 18.42 5.98 9.23
CA VAL A 185 17.18 5.49 9.86
C VAL A 185 16.93 4.02 9.54
N GLY A 186 17.36 3.56 8.37
CA GLY A 186 17.06 2.23 7.85
C GLY A 186 16.00 2.26 6.77
N GLY A 187 15.43 1.09 6.44
CA GLY A 187 14.47 0.95 5.36
C GLY A 187 15.12 0.70 4.01
N ASP A 188 14.45 1.13 2.96
CA ASP A 188 14.95 1.04 1.59
C ASP A 188 14.61 2.30 0.80
N ILE A 189 15.28 2.47 -0.34
CA ILE A 189 15.16 3.68 -1.17
C ILE A 189 13.72 3.84 -1.67
N HIS A 190 13.07 2.74 -2.09
CA HIS A 190 11.69 2.79 -2.58
C HIS A 190 10.72 3.28 -1.50
N GLY A 191 10.82 2.74 -0.28
CA GLY A 191 9.96 3.16 0.83
C GLY A 191 10.14 4.63 1.22
N TRP A 192 11.38 5.14 1.19
CA TRP A 192 11.62 6.57 1.44
C TRP A 192 11.16 7.45 0.28
N PHE A 193 11.33 6.99 -0.97
CA PHE A 193 10.82 7.71 -2.13
C PHE A 193 9.28 7.79 -2.10
N ASP A 194 8.61 6.68 -1.78
CA ASP A 194 7.16 6.60 -1.59
C ASP A 194 6.66 7.53 -0.47
N ALA A 195 7.45 7.68 0.60
CA ALA A 195 7.11 8.57 1.71
C ALA A 195 7.25 10.06 1.36
N PHE A 196 8.02 10.44 0.34
CA PHE A 196 8.35 11.82 0.05
C PHE A 196 7.79 12.33 -1.29
N ASN A 197 7.67 11.45 -2.29
CA ASN A 197 7.34 11.84 -3.66
C ASN A 197 5.86 12.20 -3.89
N PRO A 198 4.85 11.53 -3.31
CA PRO A 198 3.45 11.88 -3.56
C PRO A 198 3.09 13.26 -3.01
N GLU A 199 2.28 14.03 -3.77
CA GLU A 199 1.77 15.34 -3.34
C GLU A 199 1.04 15.26 -1.99
N VAL A 200 0.31 14.17 -1.76
CA VAL A 200 -0.48 13.94 -0.56
C VAL A 200 0.04 12.74 0.20
N ASN A 201 0.38 12.94 1.45
CA ASN A 201 0.82 11.92 2.40
C ASN A 201 0.07 12.08 3.73
N SER A 202 -1.21 11.81 3.71
CA SER A 202 -2.05 11.90 4.92
C SER A 202 -1.71 10.80 5.92
N SER A 203 -1.89 11.10 7.20
CA SER A 203 -1.65 10.15 8.29
C SER A 203 -2.83 10.12 9.24
N PHE A 204 -3.06 8.98 9.89
CA PHE A 204 -4.25 8.74 10.69
C PHE A 204 -3.90 7.97 11.95
N THR A 205 -4.67 8.20 13.01
CA THR A 205 -4.59 7.37 14.21
C THR A 205 -5.32 6.04 14.01
N PRO A 206 -4.94 4.97 14.73
CA PRO A 206 -5.69 3.71 14.69
C PRO A 206 -7.18 3.85 15.04
N ASN A 207 -7.54 4.82 15.90
CA ASN A 207 -8.93 5.05 16.28
C ASN A 207 -9.73 5.66 15.13
N GLU A 208 -9.20 6.65 14.40
CA GLU A 208 -9.86 7.21 13.22
C GLU A 208 -10.13 6.13 12.18
N VAL A 209 -9.13 5.31 11.87
CA VAL A 209 -9.28 4.20 10.92
C VAL A 209 -10.32 3.18 11.39
N LYS A 210 -10.35 2.88 12.69
CA LYS A 210 -11.34 1.96 13.27
C LYS A 210 -12.78 2.49 13.12
N GLU A 211 -12.98 3.81 13.28
CA GLU A 211 -14.31 4.41 13.06
C GLU A 211 -14.73 4.31 11.60
N TRP A 212 -13.82 4.50 10.62
CA TRP A 212 -14.15 4.29 9.21
C TRP A 212 -14.70 2.88 8.92
N PHE A 213 -14.08 1.85 9.52
CA PHE A 213 -14.58 0.49 9.37
C PHE A 213 -15.99 0.33 9.95
N LYS A 214 -16.27 0.90 11.13
CA LYS A 214 -17.61 0.83 11.75
C LYS A 214 -18.66 1.54 10.90
N GLU A 215 -18.36 2.75 10.43
CA GLU A 215 -19.26 3.54 9.57
C GLU A 215 -19.63 2.82 8.28
N GLU A 216 -18.72 2.03 7.73
CA GLU A 216 -18.95 1.19 6.54
C GLU A 216 -19.53 -0.19 6.87
N GLY A 217 -19.95 -0.44 8.11
CA GLY A 217 -20.64 -1.69 8.50
C GLY A 217 -19.69 -2.89 8.60
N PHE A 218 -18.50 -2.69 9.16
CA PHE A 218 -17.59 -3.78 9.51
C PHE A 218 -17.61 -4.05 11.00
N ASP A 219 -17.48 -5.31 11.38
CA ASP A 219 -17.22 -5.77 12.74
C ASP A 219 -15.86 -6.49 12.86
N LYS A 220 -15.60 -7.09 14.04
CA LYS A 220 -14.36 -7.84 14.31
C LYS A 220 -13.10 -7.09 13.87
N ILE A 221 -13.13 -5.78 14.02
CA ILE A 221 -12.07 -4.88 13.57
C ILE A 221 -10.81 -5.14 14.40
N LYS A 222 -9.69 -5.39 13.74
CA LYS A 222 -8.40 -5.71 14.38
C LYS A 222 -7.30 -4.82 13.84
N LEU A 223 -6.61 -4.13 14.74
CA LEU A 223 -5.29 -3.56 14.47
C LEU A 223 -4.27 -4.70 14.46
N ILE A 224 -3.61 -4.89 13.34
CA ILE A 224 -2.54 -5.87 13.21
C ILE A 224 -1.25 -5.19 13.66
N VAL A 225 -0.88 -5.44 14.90
CA VAL A 225 0.37 -4.92 15.47
C VAL A 225 1.51 -5.79 15.00
N LYS A 226 2.48 -5.20 14.33
CA LYS A 226 3.72 -5.89 14.01
C LYS A 226 4.56 -6.11 15.25
N SER A 227 4.70 -7.32 15.68
CA SER A 227 5.88 -7.75 16.40
C SER A 227 6.94 -8.13 15.36
N HIS A 228 8.06 -7.39 15.29
CA HIS A 228 9.31 -7.83 14.67
C HIS A 228 9.44 -7.86 13.13
N PHE A 229 9.36 -6.73 12.48
CA PHE A 229 10.27 -6.48 11.37
C PHE A 229 11.44 -5.64 11.89
N ASN A 230 12.64 -6.18 11.80
CA ASN A 230 13.86 -5.52 12.27
C ASN A 230 13.92 -4.10 11.72
N SER A 231 14.11 -3.16 12.62
CA SER A 231 14.70 -1.84 12.45
C SER A 231 13.92 -0.70 11.77
N ILE A 232 12.65 -0.84 11.37
CA ILE A 232 11.84 0.33 11.02
C ILE A 232 10.69 0.44 12.02
N PRO A 233 10.51 1.58 12.71
CA PRO A 233 9.28 1.85 13.43
C PRO A 233 8.13 1.59 12.49
N THR A 234 7.12 0.85 12.91
CA THR A 234 5.97 0.55 12.08
C THR A 234 5.07 1.77 12.01
N SER A 235 5.51 2.79 11.27
CA SER A 235 4.78 4.03 11.03
C SER A 235 3.52 3.81 10.17
N GLN A 236 2.80 2.71 10.48
CA GLN A 236 1.71 2.21 9.67
C GLN A 236 0.57 1.71 10.55
N VAL A 237 -0.64 2.12 10.23
CA VAL A 237 -1.88 1.50 10.72
C VAL A 237 -2.24 0.38 9.76
N ASN A 238 -2.06 -0.86 10.19
CA ASN A 238 -2.52 -2.05 9.48
C ASN A 238 -3.78 -2.56 10.15
N MET A 239 -4.91 -2.54 9.47
CA MET A 239 -6.20 -2.87 10.07
C MET A 239 -7.03 -3.73 9.16
N ASN A 240 -7.71 -4.71 9.74
CA ASN A 240 -8.73 -5.47 9.04
C ASN A 240 -10.06 -5.48 9.79
N GLY A 241 -11.13 -5.76 9.05
CA GLY A 241 -12.49 -5.93 9.56
C GLY A 241 -13.28 -6.87 8.66
N ILE A 242 -14.34 -7.44 9.22
CA ILE A 242 -15.26 -8.33 8.53
C ILE A 242 -16.56 -7.56 8.23
N LYS A 243 -17.02 -7.61 7.00
CA LYS A 243 -18.27 -6.95 6.55
C LYS A 243 -19.49 -7.66 7.14
N CYS A 244 -20.38 -6.89 7.79
CA CYS A 244 -21.62 -7.42 8.38
C CYS A 244 -22.69 -7.80 7.34
#